data_d16622fdaa86fcbba16f22f96ff00fba
#
_entry.id   d16622fdaa86fcbba16f22f96ff00fba
#
_cell.length_a   1.000
_cell.length_b   1.000
_cell.length_c   1.000
_cell.angle_alpha   90.00
_cell.angle_beta   90.00
_cell.angle_gamma   90.00
#
_symmetry.space_group_name_H-M   'P 1'
#
loop_
_entity.id
_entity.type
_entity.pdbx_description
1 polymer ?
#
loop_
_entity_poly.entity_id
_entity_poly.type
_entity_poly.pdbx_seq_one_letter_code
_entity_poly.pdbx_strand_id
1 'polypeptide(L)'
;DFDGVCGVGQLAIGYMNEAIRRHKKVPGYVKIVAYDGTYLTGIVEPQVTAVAQPMEALARESVRLMARLVNGKTYKNKQVLLEVELKKGKTTV
;
A
#
# COMPACT_ATOMS: atom_id res chain seq x y z
N ASP A 1 -13.04 -12.48 -17.30
CA ASP A 1 -12.28 -13.38 -16.42
C ASP A 1 -10.86 -12.88 -16.19
N PHE A 2 -10.49 -12.78 -14.95
CA PHE A 2 -9.15 -12.37 -14.59
C PHE A 2 -8.74 -13.11 -13.32
N ASP A 3 -7.43 -13.30 -13.15
CA ASP A 3 -6.89 -14.08 -12.04
C ASP A 3 -6.46 -13.21 -10.87
N GLY A 4 -6.30 -11.92 -11.08
CA GLY A 4 -5.86 -11.03 -10.03
C GLY A 4 -6.37 -9.61 -10.18
N VAL A 5 -6.40 -8.92 -9.06
CA VAL A 5 -6.85 -7.54 -8.97
C VAL A 5 -5.83 -6.75 -8.16
N CYS A 6 -5.49 -5.57 -8.66
CA CYS A 6 -4.62 -4.66 -7.96
C CYS A 6 -5.34 -3.31 -7.84
N GLY A 7 -5.37 -2.75 -6.65
CA GLY A 7 -6.02 -1.46 -6.42
C GLY A 7 -5.50 -0.80 -5.18
N VAL A 8 -5.87 0.46 -4.99
CA VAL A 8 -5.51 1.14 -3.75
C VAL A 8 -6.17 0.45 -2.57
N GLY A 9 -5.58 0.61 -1.38
CA GLY A 9 -5.92 -0.18 -0.21
C GLY A 9 -7.41 -0.36 0.06
N GLN A 10 -8.15 0.73 0.14
CA GLN A 10 -9.58 0.66 0.45
C GLN A 10 -10.38 -0.03 -0.66
N LEU A 11 -10.04 0.25 -1.93
CA LEU A 11 -10.71 -0.38 -3.05
C LEU A 11 -10.40 -1.86 -3.13
N ALA A 12 -9.16 -2.25 -2.86
CA ALA A 12 -8.78 -3.65 -2.84
C ALA A 12 -9.53 -4.41 -1.75
N ILE A 13 -9.64 -3.83 -0.56
CA ILE A 13 -10.39 -4.44 0.54
C ILE A 13 -11.87 -4.54 0.21
N GLY A 14 -12.43 -3.48 -0.38
CA GLY A 14 -13.83 -3.50 -0.80
C GLY A 14 -14.11 -4.60 -1.81
N TYR A 15 -13.22 -4.75 -2.80
CA TYR A 15 -13.34 -5.83 -3.77
C TYR A 15 -13.26 -7.19 -3.09
N MET A 16 -12.31 -7.36 -2.18
CA MET A 16 -12.15 -8.62 -1.45
C MET A 16 -13.40 -8.98 -0.67
N ASN A 17 -13.96 -8.01 0.04
CA ASN A 17 -15.16 -8.26 0.84
C ASN A 17 -16.34 -8.66 -0.04
N GLU A 18 -16.48 -8.03 -1.20
CA GLU A 18 -17.55 -8.39 -2.13
C GLU A 18 -17.35 -9.79 -2.71
N ALA A 19 -16.10 -10.14 -3.03
CA ALA A 19 -15.79 -11.48 -3.54
C ALA A 19 -16.13 -12.54 -2.49
N ILE A 20 -15.77 -12.31 -1.25
CA ILE A 20 -16.05 -13.23 -0.16
C ILE A 20 -17.57 -13.33 0.05
N ARG A 21 -18.28 -12.22 0.02
CA ARG A 21 -19.72 -12.21 0.17
C ARG A 21 -20.40 -13.05 -0.91
N ARG A 22 -19.83 -13.07 -2.11
CA ARG A 22 -20.34 -13.88 -3.22
C ARG A 22 -19.78 -15.29 -3.23
N HIS A 23 -19.17 -15.71 -2.13
CA HIS A 23 -18.59 -17.06 -1.98
C HIS A 23 -17.48 -17.36 -2.97
N LYS A 24 -16.75 -16.32 -3.40
CA LYS A 24 -15.57 -16.49 -4.23
C LYS A 24 -14.34 -16.54 -3.32
N LYS A 25 -13.51 -17.55 -3.50
CA LYS A 25 -12.35 -17.76 -2.62
C LYS A 25 -11.22 -16.80 -2.96
N VAL A 26 -10.59 -16.27 -1.93
CA VAL A 26 -9.39 -15.45 -2.04
C VAL A 26 -8.30 -16.15 -1.24
N PRO A 27 -7.18 -16.54 -1.84
CA PRO A 27 -6.72 -16.28 -3.22
C PRO A 27 -7.13 -17.32 -4.26
N GLY A 28 -7.96 -18.28 -3.92
CA GLY A 28 -8.27 -19.40 -4.82
C GLY A 28 -8.90 -18.97 -6.14
N TYR A 29 -10.00 -18.19 -6.08
CA TYR A 29 -10.68 -17.71 -7.28
C TYR A 29 -9.98 -16.46 -7.84
N VAL A 30 -9.56 -15.55 -6.98
CA VAL A 30 -8.93 -14.30 -7.38
C VAL A 30 -7.84 -13.93 -6.38
N LYS A 31 -6.72 -13.44 -6.89
CA LYS A 31 -5.63 -12.93 -6.07
C LYS A 31 -5.75 -11.41 -6.00
N ILE A 32 -5.43 -10.85 -4.85
CA ILE A 32 -5.63 -9.42 -4.61
C ILE A 32 -4.36 -8.82 -4.03
N VAL A 33 -3.93 -7.71 -4.63
CA VAL A 33 -2.79 -6.93 -4.14
C VAL A 33 -3.26 -5.50 -3.98
N ALA A 34 -2.96 -4.91 -2.84
CA ALA A 34 -3.26 -3.51 -2.59
C ALA A 34 -2.01 -2.67 -2.83
N TYR A 35 -2.16 -1.58 -3.53
CA TYR A 35 -1.14 -0.55 -3.57
C TYR A 35 -1.42 0.42 -2.44
N ASP A 36 -0.36 0.93 -1.83
CA ASP A 36 -0.50 1.88 -0.73
C ASP A 36 -1.08 1.18 0.50
N GLY A 37 -0.37 0.12 0.94
CA GLY A 37 -0.78 -0.64 2.10
C GLY A 37 -0.72 0.18 3.36
N THR A 38 -1.85 0.29 4.03
CA THR A 38 -2.00 0.94 5.32
C THR A 38 -2.17 -0.13 6.40
N TYR A 39 -2.39 0.31 7.64
CA TYR A 39 -2.67 -0.67 8.69
C TYR A 39 -3.95 -1.47 8.39
N LEU A 40 -4.86 -0.92 7.60
CA LEU A 40 -6.10 -1.61 7.25
C LEU A 40 -5.85 -2.93 6.52
N THR A 41 -4.85 -2.96 5.63
CA THR A 41 -4.56 -4.19 4.90
C THR A 41 -4.06 -5.30 5.82
N GLY A 42 -3.51 -4.95 6.97
CA GLY A 42 -3.01 -5.92 7.94
C GLY A 42 -4.03 -6.37 8.97
N ILE A 43 -5.11 -5.62 9.17
CA ILE A 43 -6.11 -5.97 10.19
C ILE A 43 -7.36 -6.64 9.63
N VAL A 44 -7.56 -6.60 8.30
CA VAL A 44 -8.69 -7.31 7.69
C VAL A 44 -8.35 -8.79 7.58
N GLU A 45 -9.38 -9.63 7.43
CA GLU A 45 -9.20 -11.07 7.32
C GLU A 45 -9.81 -11.54 5.99
N PRO A 46 -9.03 -12.15 5.11
CA PRO A 46 -7.58 -12.40 5.21
C PRO A 46 -6.75 -11.12 5.03
N GLN A 47 -5.54 -11.14 5.56
CA GLN A 47 -4.62 -10.01 5.39
C GLN A 47 -4.28 -9.83 3.92
N VAL A 48 -4.36 -8.60 3.45
CA VAL A 48 -4.16 -8.29 2.03
C VAL A 48 -2.68 -8.05 1.75
N THR A 49 -2.15 -8.76 0.76
CA THR A 49 -0.81 -8.48 0.26
C THR A 49 -0.77 -7.06 -0.28
N ALA A 50 0.20 -6.29 0.12
CA ALA A 50 0.21 -4.85 -0.17
C ALA A 50 1.60 -4.33 -0.47
N VAL A 51 1.65 -3.36 -1.36
CA VAL A 51 2.84 -2.53 -1.54
C VAL A 51 2.71 -1.39 -0.54
N ALA A 52 3.56 -1.39 0.48
CA ALA A 52 3.50 -0.43 1.56
C ALA A 52 4.50 0.68 1.35
N GLN A 53 4.04 1.92 1.48
CA GLN A 53 4.92 3.07 1.41
C GLN A 53 5.66 3.24 2.74
N PRO A 54 6.91 3.75 2.70
CA PRO A 54 7.67 3.98 3.93
C PRO A 54 7.18 5.25 4.63
N MET A 55 6.04 5.17 5.30
CA MET A 55 5.35 6.33 5.84
C MET A 55 6.20 7.12 6.83
N GLU A 56 6.92 6.41 7.69
CA GLU A 56 7.78 7.08 8.66
C GLU A 56 8.92 7.83 7.98
N ALA A 57 9.57 7.20 7.01
CA ALA A 57 10.65 7.84 6.26
C ALA A 57 10.11 9.00 5.42
N LEU A 58 8.92 8.86 4.84
CA LEU A 58 8.29 9.94 4.10
C LEU A 58 8.06 11.16 4.99
N ALA A 59 7.53 10.93 6.18
CA ALA A 59 7.27 12.02 7.12
C ALA A 59 8.57 12.70 7.54
N ARG A 60 9.60 11.92 7.87
CA ARG A 60 10.88 12.45 8.30
C ARG A 60 11.53 13.29 7.21
N GLU A 61 11.57 12.78 5.97
CA GLU A 61 12.16 13.50 4.86
C GLU A 61 11.37 14.76 4.51
N SER A 62 10.05 14.70 4.58
CA SER A 62 9.21 15.87 4.30
C SER A 62 9.51 17.00 5.28
N VAL A 63 9.59 16.69 6.58
CA VAL A 63 9.90 17.69 7.60
C VAL A 63 11.30 18.24 7.40
N ARG A 64 12.26 17.37 7.11
CA ARG A 64 13.65 17.79 6.89
C ARG A 64 13.77 18.77 5.73
N LEU A 65 13.13 18.45 4.60
CA LEU A 65 13.18 19.32 3.42
C LEU A 65 12.46 20.65 3.66
N MET A 66 11.30 20.60 4.33
CA MET A 66 10.56 21.81 4.62
C MET A 66 11.34 22.72 5.56
N ALA A 67 11.99 22.14 6.58
CA ALA A 67 12.80 22.93 7.50
C ALA A 67 13.96 23.65 6.78
N ARG A 68 14.59 22.97 5.80
CA ARG A 68 15.64 23.62 5.02
C ARG A 68 15.10 24.79 4.20
N LEU A 69 13.94 24.61 3.58
CA LEU A 69 13.33 25.68 2.79
C LEU A 69 12.94 26.89 3.67
N VAL A 70 12.37 26.61 4.83
CA VAL A 70 11.97 27.67 5.76
C VAL A 70 13.19 28.47 6.22
N ASN A 71 14.32 27.80 6.40
CA ASN A 71 15.56 28.45 6.83
C ASN A 71 16.34 29.08 5.68
N GLY A 72 15.75 29.14 4.48
CA GLY A 72 16.37 29.77 3.33
C GLY A 72 17.50 28.97 2.70
N LYS A 73 17.64 27.70 3.05
CA LYS A 73 18.65 26.84 2.49
C LYS A 73 18.15 26.17 1.22
N THR A 74 19.08 25.83 0.33
CA THR A 74 18.77 25.08 -0.87
C THR A 74 19.26 23.65 -0.72
N TYR A 75 18.74 22.76 -1.55
CA TYR A 75 19.22 21.40 -1.63
C TYR A 75 19.39 21.01 -3.08
N LYS A 76 20.34 20.09 -3.32
CA LYS A 76 20.72 19.71 -4.68
C LYS A 76 19.64 18.92 -5.38
N ASN A 77 18.98 18.04 -4.67
CA ASN A 77 17.95 17.15 -5.23
C ASN A 77 16.58 17.71 -4.93
N LYS A 78 15.85 18.07 -5.98
CA LYS A 78 14.46 18.54 -5.85
C LYS A 78 13.48 17.38 -5.72
N GLN A 79 13.98 16.16 -5.83
CA GLN A 79 13.16 14.95 -5.75
C GLN A 79 13.92 13.90 -4.95
N VAL A 80 13.26 13.37 -3.94
CA VAL A 80 13.81 12.30 -3.12
C VAL A 80 12.89 11.10 -3.27
N LEU A 81 13.46 9.99 -3.74
CA LEU A 81 12.69 8.75 -3.93
C LEU A 81 13.02 7.81 -2.79
N LEU A 82 11.97 7.26 -2.18
CA LEU A 82 12.10 6.29 -1.10
C LEU A 82 11.57 4.94 -1.57
N GLU A 83 12.20 3.88 -1.08
CA GLU A 83 11.81 2.54 -1.49
C GLU A 83 10.52 2.11 -0.80
N VAL A 84 9.69 1.41 -1.57
CA VAL A 84 8.48 0.78 -1.04
C VAL A 84 8.81 -0.66 -0.63
N GLU A 85 7.93 -1.25 0.15
CA GLU A 85 8.11 -2.60 0.65
C GLU A 85 6.89 -3.44 0.28
N LEU A 86 7.12 -4.65 -0.21
CA LEU A 86 6.05 -5.61 -0.45
C LEU A 86 5.81 -6.38 0.84
N LYS A 87 4.62 -6.21 1.41
CA LYS A 87 4.19 -6.95 2.60
C LYS A 87 3.24 -8.05 2.16
N LYS A 88 3.71 -9.28 2.24
CA LYS A 88 2.92 -10.41 1.81
C LYS A 88 1.86 -10.75 2.86
N GLY A 89 0.61 -10.76 2.42
CA GLY A 89 -0.50 -11.23 3.22
C GLY A 89 -0.95 -12.60 2.77
N LYS A 90 -2.25 -12.82 2.83
CA LYS A 90 -2.84 -14.13 2.50
C LYS A 90 -3.77 -14.08 1.28
N THR A 91 -3.69 -13.01 0.49
CA THR A 91 -4.57 -12.83 -0.66
C THR A 91 -3.90 -13.16 -1.99
N THR A 92 -2.65 -13.58 -1.98
CA THR A 92 -1.93 -13.89 -3.21
C THR A 92 -1.53 -15.35 -3.33
N VAL A 93 -1.04 -15.96 -2.29
CA VAL A 93 -0.71 -17.41 -2.31
C VAL A 93 -0.77 -17.95 -0.90
#